data_466e05f4d6f2c539cf802c140008c4f6
#
_entry.id   466e05f4d6f2c539cf802c140008c4f6
#
_cell.length_a   1.000
_cell.length_b   1.000
_cell.length_c   1.000
_cell.angle_alpha   90.00
_cell.angle_beta   90.00
_cell.angle_gamma   90.00
#
_symmetry.space_group_name_H-M   'P 1'
#
loop_
_entity.id
_entity.type
_entity.pdbx_description
1 polymer ?
#
loop_
_entity_poly.entity_id
_entity_poly.type
_entity_poly.pdbx_seq_one_letter_code
_entity_poly.pdbx_strand_id
1 'polypeptide(L)'
;MAKKVGLGLWALAFMLATGLSWLVPPMQSPDETSHVARAYLLAQGHWLLQPAPRNVAAPIDAEVATFVRRLGGQVDAGGLVDASLLRFMASNLKLVLDAKLRLPVAEQERLAALRWSDARIHFSIPRTGYYFPLVYAPQAAGLAVGMALDWSVENSYRLARAVTLLFCFVLLAAACQLAPANPLALATLLLPMSLFQLLSPTLDGFTTSLGLLAISLFLYALAARAVDSWRSSLALAVCVFILVTSRTHLLPLLLLPFFVAWRRKSARDLYLAGIVAVGALAWVMFALHSTTDTLLVRSQSSSQLLSHYAMHPQAFFNMVWATVSNPEVANFYQQSFIGILGWLDTALPSIFYPLLWLGLGVCALVSVSLPASAADWSARCLLLLTAMASIGLIFLSQLVTWTAHPASLIEGVQGRYFVMPVVLLGHVLSGLAKTPTRLHSRLAGLALSGFALCSLTALSMTLLSRYH
;
A
#
# COMPACT_ATOMS: atom_id res chain seq x y z
N MET A 1 9.32 29.41 15.88
CA MET A 1 7.85 29.22 16.02
C MET A 1 7.26 28.31 14.95
N ALA A 2 7.53 28.49 13.67
CA ALA A 2 6.97 27.65 12.56
C ALA A 2 7.19 26.13 12.72
N LYS A 3 8.37 25.66 13.20
CA LYS A 3 8.63 24.23 13.44
C LYS A 3 7.76 23.63 14.57
N LYS A 4 7.43 24.39 15.62
CA LYS A 4 6.56 23.91 16.70
C LYS A 4 5.10 23.81 16.28
N VAL A 5 4.63 24.76 15.47
CA VAL A 5 3.27 24.74 14.89
C VAL A 5 3.11 23.53 13.95
N GLY A 6 4.13 23.25 13.12
CA GLY A 6 4.10 22.07 12.26
C GLY A 6 3.99 20.74 13.01
N LEU A 7 4.74 20.56 14.10
CA LEU A 7 4.67 19.34 14.92
C LEU A 7 3.29 19.17 15.57
N GLY A 8 2.69 20.27 16.09
CA GLY A 8 1.36 20.24 16.68
C GLY A 8 0.27 19.81 15.68
N LEU A 9 0.35 20.27 14.42
CA LEU A 9 -0.58 19.85 13.36
C LEU A 9 -0.43 18.37 13.02
N TRP A 10 0.80 17.84 12.94
CA TRP A 10 1.03 16.42 12.72
C TRP A 10 0.52 15.56 13.88
N ALA A 11 0.72 15.99 15.11
CA ALA A 11 0.18 15.30 16.29
C ALA A 11 -1.35 15.30 16.29
N LEU A 12 -1.99 16.44 15.96
CA LEU A 12 -3.45 16.52 15.83
C LEU A 12 -3.97 15.60 14.72
N ALA A 13 -3.34 15.62 13.54
CA ALA A 13 -3.71 14.75 12.43
C ALA A 13 -3.56 13.26 12.78
N PHE A 14 -2.51 12.89 13.51
CA PHE A 14 -2.32 11.54 14.03
C PHE A 14 -3.41 11.14 15.02
N MET A 15 -3.76 12.02 15.97
CA MET A 15 -4.85 11.74 16.92
C MET A 15 -6.20 11.57 16.21
N LEU A 16 -6.51 12.43 15.24
CA LEU A 16 -7.73 12.31 14.42
C LEU A 16 -7.75 10.99 13.63
N ALA A 17 -6.64 10.63 12.99
CA ALA A 17 -6.51 9.36 12.26
C ALA A 17 -6.65 8.15 13.20
N THR A 18 -6.07 8.22 14.40
CA THR A 18 -6.24 7.18 15.43
C THR A 18 -7.72 7.06 15.83
N GLY A 19 -8.41 8.17 16.05
CA GLY A 19 -9.86 8.18 16.34
C GLY A 19 -10.68 7.58 15.19
N LEU A 20 -10.40 7.97 13.93
CA LEU A 20 -11.05 7.39 12.75
C LEU A 20 -10.78 5.89 12.59
N SER A 21 -9.61 5.41 13.00
CA SER A 21 -9.28 3.99 12.91
C SER A 21 -10.20 3.11 13.77
N TRP A 22 -10.82 3.64 14.81
CA TRP A 22 -11.81 2.93 15.63
C TRP A 22 -13.15 2.71 14.91
N LEU A 23 -13.47 3.52 13.91
CA LEU A 23 -14.65 3.32 13.07
C LEU A 23 -14.49 2.14 12.09
N VAL A 24 -13.25 1.65 11.89
CA VAL A 24 -12.96 0.50 11.02
C VAL A 24 -12.81 -0.74 11.90
N PRO A 25 -13.74 -1.70 11.87
CA PRO A 25 -13.57 -2.96 12.59
C PRO A 25 -12.31 -3.69 12.12
N PRO A 26 -11.78 -4.61 12.92
CA PRO A 26 -10.65 -5.44 12.50
C PRO A 26 -10.95 -6.24 11.23
N MET A 27 -9.94 -6.51 10.42
CA MET A 27 -9.98 -7.36 9.22
C MET A 27 -10.90 -6.87 8.08
N GLN A 28 -11.23 -5.57 8.05
CA GLN A 28 -12.11 -5.02 7.01
C GLN A 28 -11.35 -4.46 5.80
N SER A 29 -10.03 -4.29 5.87
CA SER A 29 -9.25 -3.90 4.69
C SER A 29 -8.96 -5.11 3.80
N PRO A 30 -8.89 -4.94 2.46
CA PRO A 30 -8.56 -6.05 1.57
C PRO A 30 -7.24 -6.71 1.97
N ASP A 31 -7.22 -8.05 1.96
CA ASP A 31 -6.07 -8.90 2.27
C ASP A 31 -5.51 -8.74 3.70
N GLU A 32 -6.19 -8.00 4.58
CA GLU A 32 -5.71 -7.67 5.93
C GLU A 32 -5.40 -8.93 6.76
N THR A 33 -6.23 -9.98 6.66
CA THR A 33 -5.99 -11.25 7.34
C THR A 33 -4.65 -11.86 6.97
N SER A 34 -4.30 -11.90 5.70
CA SER A 34 -3.03 -12.41 5.20
C SER A 34 -1.85 -11.53 5.66
N HIS A 35 -2.04 -10.21 5.65
CA HIS A 35 -1.01 -9.26 6.08
C HIS A 35 -0.76 -9.34 7.59
N VAL A 36 -1.80 -9.46 8.41
CA VAL A 36 -1.66 -9.62 9.87
C VAL A 36 -1.05 -10.97 10.22
N ALA A 37 -1.45 -12.06 9.55
CA ALA A 37 -0.81 -13.37 9.72
C ALA A 37 0.68 -13.32 9.34
N ARG A 38 1.03 -12.63 8.25
CA ARG A 38 2.43 -12.46 7.83
C ARG A 38 3.24 -11.66 8.86
N ALA A 39 2.66 -10.58 9.40
CA ALA A 39 3.27 -9.78 10.46
C ALA A 39 3.46 -10.60 11.75
N TYR A 40 2.47 -11.44 12.10
CA TYR A 40 2.59 -12.35 13.23
C TYR A 40 3.74 -13.34 13.04
N LEU A 41 3.87 -13.97 11.88
CA LEU A 41 4.99 -14.87 11.58
C LEU A 41 6.34 -14.15 11.69
N LEU A 42 6.45 -12.91 11.21
CA LEU A 42 7.65 -12.10 11.37
C LEU A 42 7.94 -11.77 12.84
N ALA A 43 6.91 -11.46 13.64
CA ALA A 43 7.03 -11.24 15.09
C ALA A 43 7.53 -12.49 15.83
N GLN A 44 7.25 -13.69 15.29
CA GLN A 44 7.77 -14.99 15.79
C GLN A 44 9.16 -15.33 15.21
N GLY A 45 9.81 -14.42 14.46
CA GLY A 45 11.14 -14.64 13.88
C GLY A 45 11.14 -15.36 12.53
N HIS A 46 9.99 -15.65 11.93
CA HIS A 46 9.90 -16.31 10.62
C HIS A 46 10.00 -15.31 9.47
N TRP A 47 11.21 -15.13 8.95
CA TRP A 47 11.49 -14.20 7.83
C TRP A 47 10.93 -14.67 6.49
N LEU A 48 10.90 -15.97 6.26
CA LEU A 48 10.36 -16.58 5.04
C LEU A 48 9.15 -17.43 5.39
N LEU A 49 8.24 -17.57 4.42
CA LEU A 49 7.15 -18.51 4.52
C LEU A 49 7.69 -19.94 4.49
N GLN A 50 7.05 -20.84 5.22
CA GLN A 50 7.39 -22.24 5.27
C GLN A 50 6.50 -23.05 4.33
N PRO A 51 7.01 -24.09 3.68
CA PRO A 51 6.17 -25.03 2.95
C PRO A 51 5.10 -25.63 3.87
N ALA A 52 3.97 -26.05 3.30
CA ALA A 52 2.96 -26.73 4.04
C ALA A 52 3.53 -28.03 4.68
N PRO A 53 3.28 -28.30 5.95
CA PRO A 53 3.75 -29.52 6.59
C PRO A 53 3.04 -30.76 6.00
N ARG A 54 3.72 -31.90 5.98
CA ARG A 54 3.15 -33.16 5.46
C ARG A 54 1.93 -33.61 6.28
N ASN A 55 1.99 -33.41 7.61
CA ASN A 55 0.92 -33.74 8.53
C ASN A 55 0.38 -32.40 9.10
N VAL A 56 -0.73 -31.95 8.56
CA VAL A 56 -1.38 -30.72 8.98
C VAL A 56 -2.28 -31.01 10.17
N ALA A 57 -2.04 -30.34 11.30
CA ALA A 57 -2.96 -30.39 12.42
C ALA A 57 -4.34 -29.86 12.01
N ALA A 58 -5.39 -30.61 12.31
CA ALA A 58 -6.76 -30.17 12.05
C ALA A 58 -7.07 -28.91 12.88
N PRO A 59 -7.84 -27.96 12.33
CA PRO A 59 -8.33 -26.81 13.10
C PRO A 59 -9.14 -27.27 14.32
N ILE A 60 -8.98 -26.55 15.44
CA ILE A 60 -9.56 -26.90 16.74
C ILE A 60 -11.10 -26.78 16.73
N ASP A 61 -11.63 -25.86 15.92
CA ASP A 61 -13.08 -25.66 15.81
C ASP A 61 -13.55 -25.46 14.34
N ALA A 62 -14.85 -25.63 14.14
CA ALA A 62 -15.48 -25.56 12.80
C ALA A 62 -15.39 -24.17 12.17
N GLU A 63 -15.38 -23.11 12.98
CA GLU A 63 -15.29 -21.72 12.50
C GLU A 63 -13.92 -21.45 11.90
N VAL A 64 -12.85 -21.78 12.64
CA VAL A 64 -11.48 -21.67 12.18
C VAL A 64 -11.24 -22.59 10.97
N ALA A 65 -11.79 -23.80 10.99
CA ALA A 65 -11.69 -24.73 9.86
C ALA A 65 -12.29 -24.18 8.57
N THR A 66 -13.46 -23.53 8.68
CA THR A 66 -14.13 -22.92 7.54
C THR A 66 -13.36 -21.71 7.02
N PHE A 67 -12.88 -20.86 7.92
CA PHE A 67 -12.05 -19.71 7.60
C PHE A 67 -10.77 -20.11 6.86
N VAL A 68 -10.00 -21.07 7.41
CA VAL A 68 -8.75 -21.54 6.82
C VAL A 68 -8.99 -22.12 5.42
N ARG A 69 -10.01 -22.99 5.26
CA ARG A 69 -10.36 -23.56 3.95
C ARG A 69 -10.71 -22.49 2.90
N ARG A 70 -11.42 -21.46 3.33
CA ARG A 70 -11.91 -20.39 2.43
C ARG A 70 -10.76 -19.50 1.91
N LEU A 71 -9.75 -19.20 2.74
CA LEU A 71 -8.67 -18.27 2.40
C LEU A 71 -7.39 -18.95 1.88
N GLY A 72 -7.41 -20.21 1.54
CA GLY A 72 -6.27 -20.88 0.92
C GLY A 72 -5.93 -22.25 1.52
N GLY A 73 -6.65 -22.63 2.57
CA GLY A 73 -6.43 -23.94 3.18
C GLY A 73 -5.10 -24.06 3.91
N GLN A 74 -4.51 -25.25 3.85
CA GLN A 74 -3.29 -25.63 4.55
C GLN A 74 -2.27 -26.27 3.59
N VAL A 75 -2.37 -26.03 2.30
CA VAL A 75 -1.60 -26.71 1.24
C VAL A 75 -0.39 -25.91 0.81
N ASP A 76 -0.56 -24.61 0.63
CA ASP A 76 0.49 -23.72 0.13
C ASP A 76 1.41 -23.20 1.23
N ALA A 77 2.47 -22.50 0.83
CA ALA A 77 3.41 -21.87 1.74
C ALA A 77 2.71 -20.87 2.68
N GLY A 78 3.10 -20.92 3.95
CA GLY A 78 2.52 -20.11 5.01
C GLY A 78 3.33 -20.22 6.29
N GLY A 79 2.66 -20.49 7.41
CA GLY A 79 3.32 -20.73 8.68
C GLY A 79 2.35 -21.15 9.79
N LEU A 80 2.90 -21.46 10.94
CA LEU A 80 2.15 -21.81 12.12
C LEU A 80 1.63 -20.54 12.81
N VAL A 81 0.33 -20.31 12.71
CA VAL A 81 -0.36 -19.16 13.28
C VAL A 81 -1.14 -19.58 14.52
N ASP A 82 -1.17 -18.72 15.53
CA ASP A 82 -1.92 -18.93 16.76
C ASP A 82 -3.42 -19.12 16.48
N ALA A 83 -4.01 -20.15 17.09
CA ALA A 83 -5.43 -20.49 16.86
C ALA A 83 -6.39 -19.38 17.31
N SER A 84 -6.04 -18.64 18.37
CA SER A 84 -6.84 -17.50 18.84
C SER A 84 -6.80 -16.34 17.84
N LEU A 85 -5.64 -16.07 17.22
CA LEU A 85 -5.54 -15.08 16.16
C LEU A 85 -6.40 -15.47 14.94
N LEU A 86 -6.37 -16.74 14.53
CA LEU A 86 -7.22 -17.23 13.44
C LEU A 86 -8.71 -17.14 13.78
N ARG A 87 -9.10 -17.40 15.03
CA ARG A 87 -10.48 -17.23 15.50
C ARG A 87 -10.90 -15.75 15.47
N PHE A 88 -10.03 -14.86 15.95
CA PHE A 88 -10.26 -13.41 15.87
C PHE A 88 -10.46 -12.93 14.44
N MET A 89 -9.62 -13.42 13.50
CA MET A 89 -9.76 -13.14 12.07
C MET A 89 -11.07 -13.69 11.50
N ALA A 90 -11.41 -14.94 11.81
CA ALA A 90 -12.60 -15.62 11.31
C ALA A 90 -13.89 -14.89 11.72
N SER A 91 -14.00 -14.51 12.99
CA SER A 91 -15.19 -13.82 13.51
C SER A 91 -15.34 -12.42 12.90
N ASN A 92 -14.26 -11.65 12.75
CA ASN A 92 -14.34 -10.32 12.15
C ASN A 92 -14.57 -10.38 10.63
N LEU A 93 -14.11 -11.43 9.94
CA LEU A 93 -14.30 -11.61 8.49
C LEU A 93 -15.79 -11.87 8.14
N LYS A 94 -16.63 -12.29 9.09
CA LYS A 94 -18.09 -12.43 8.87
C LYS A 94 -18.72 -11.14 8.38
N LEU A 95 -18.23 -9.99 8.84
CA LEU A 95 -18.70 -8.68 8.41
C LEU A 95 -18.52 -8.42 6.91
N VAL A 96 -17.52 -9.04 6.27
CA VAL A 96 -17.24 -8.93 4.82
C VAL A 96 -18.31 -9.65 3.99
N LEU A 97 -18.94 -10.68 4.55
CA LEU A 97 -19.88 -11.54 3.83
C LEU A 97 -21.29 -10.96 3.76
N ASP A 98 -21.64 -10.14 4.73
CA ASP A 98 -22.96 -9.54 4.86
C ASP A 98 -22.85 -8.07 5.27
N ALA A 99 -23.23 -7.19 4.34
CA ALA A 99 -23.20 -5.76 4.54
C ALA A 99 -24.12 -5.27 5.68
N LYS A 100 -25.14 -6.03 6.05
CA LYS A 100 -26.07 -5.70 7.12
C LYS A 100 -25.69 -6.29 8.47
N LEU A 101 -24.74 -7.23 8.48
CA LEU A 101 -24.32 -7.88 9.71
C LEU A 101 -23.65 -6.89 10.66
N ARG A 102 -23.99 -7.00 11.92
CA ARG A 102 -23.29 -6.37 13.05
C ARG A 102 -22.90 -7.48 14.02
N LEU A 103 -21.69 -7.42 14.56
CA LEU A 103 -21.30 -8.37 15.60
C LEU A 103 -22.11 -8.10 16.86
N PRO A 104 -22.78 -9.12 17.44
CA PRO A 104 -23.48 -8.98 18.73
C PRO A 104 -22.52 -8.53 19.84
N VAL A 105 -22.99 -7.75 20.79
CA VAL A 105 -22.16 -7.24 21.91
C VAL A 105 -21.44 -8.38 22.63
N ALA A 106 -22.14 -9.48 22.92
CA ALA A 106 -21.55 -10.66 23.56
C ALA A 106 -20.39 -11.26 22.75
N GLU A 107 -20.46 -11.25 21.42
CA GLU A 107 -19.36 -11.69 20.56
C GLU A 107 -18.20 -10.71 20.57
N GLN A 108 -18.47 -9.40 20.57
CA GLN A 108 -17.43 -8.37 20.69
C GLN A 108 -16.69 -8.50 22.04
N GLU A 109 -17.41 -8.69 23.15
CA GLU A 109 -16.82 -8.92 24.47
C GLU A 109 -15.97 -10.20 24.51
N ARG A 110 -16.46 -11.28 23.88
CA ARG A 110 -15.72 -12.54 23.75
C ARG A 110 -14.41 -12.34 23.00
N LEU A 111 -14.43 -11.61 21.89
CA LEU A 111 -13.24 -11.34 21.09
C LEU A 111 -12.26 -10.41 21.82
N ALA A 112 -12.74 -9.41 22.55
CA ALA A 112 -11.91 -8.50 23.34
C ALA A 112 -11.20 -9.23 24.50
N ALA A 113 -11.83 -10.26 25.07
CA ALA A 113 -11.25 -11.09 26.12
C ALA A 113 -10.31 -12.21 25.60
N LEU A 114 -10.26 -12.44 24.27
CA LEU A 114 -9.52 -13.53 23.65
C LEU A 114 -8.01 -13.35 23.88
N ARG A 115 -7.38 -14.37 24.52
CA ARG A 115 -5.95 -14.38 24.79
C ARG A 115 -5.20 -15.23 23.76
N TRP A 116 -3.91 -14.99 23.65
CA TRP A 116 -3.00 -15.82 22.88
C TRP A 116 -3.03 -17.26 23.42
N SER A 117 -2.89 -18.23 22.52
CA SER A 117 -2.91 -19.66 22.86
C SER A 117 -1.60 -20.33 22.46
N ASP A 118 -1.35 -21.55 23.01
CA ASP A 118 -0.24 -22.37 22.58
C ASP A 118 -0.56 -23.20 21.33
N ALA A 119 -1.84 -23.25 20.97
CA ALA A 119 -2.29 -24.02 19.81
C ALA A 119 -1.93 -23.30 18.51
N ARG A 120 -1.26 -23.99 17.60
CA ARG A 120 -0.77 -23.48 16.34
C ARG A 120 -1.37 -24.25 15.17
N ILE A 121 -1.86 -23.52 14.17
CA ILE A 121 -2.46 -24.11 12.97
C ILE A 121 -1.71 -23.55 11.76
N HIS A 122 -1.35 -24.41 10.82
CA HIS A 122 -0.76 -23.93 9.57
C HIS A 122 -1.80 -23.16 8.77
N PHE A 123 -1.45 -21.93 8.41
CA PHE A 123 -2.27 -21.05 7.61
C PHE A 123 -1.51 -20.63 6.35
N SER A 124 -2.07 -20.98 5.18
CA SER A 124 -1.47 -20.70 3.88
C SER A 124 -1.70 -19.25 3.49
N ILE A 125 -0.62 -18.54 3.22
CA ILE A 125 -0.64 -17.13 2.77
C ILE A 125 0.39 -16.92 1.65
N PRO A 126 0.38 -17.74 0.58
CA PRO A 126 1.47 -17.79 -0.40
C PRO A 126 1.71 -16.42 -1.06
N ARG A 127 0.66 -15.66 -1.34
CA ARG A 127 0.75 -14.35 -2.02
C ARG A 127 1.57 -13.32 -1.23
N THR A 128 1.66 -13.44 0.10
CA THR A 128 2.50 -12.56 0.92
C THR A 128 3.99 -12.89 0.79
N GLY A 129 4.35 -14.03 0.19
CA GLY A 129 5.72 -14.43 -0.14
C GLY A 129 6.37 -13.54 -1.19
N TYR A 130 5.59 -12.84 -2.01
CA TYR A 130 6.13 -11.86 -2.96
C TYR A 130 6.72 -10.63 -2.27
N TYR A 131 6.33 -10.32 -1.03
CA TYR A 131 6.70 -9.09 -0.36
C TYR A 131 7.89 -9.29 0.57
N PHE A 132 8.87 -8.39 0.47
CA PHE A 132 10.03 -8.41 1.35
C PHE A 132 9.61 -8.22 2.82
N PRO A 133 10.07 -9.06 3.75
CA PRO A 133 9.52 -9.11 5.11
C PRO A 133 9.56 -7.79 5.88
N LEU A 134 10.57 -6.94 5.65
CA LEU A 134 10.69 -5.65 6.36
C LEU A 134 9.50 -4.70 6.16
N VAL A 135 8.70 -4.87 5.12
CA VAL A 135 7.48 -4.06 4.94
C VAL A 135 6.46 -4.30 6.05
N TYR A 136 6.55 -5.43 6.74
CA TYR A 136 5.69 -5.82 7.88
C TYR A 136 6.28 -5.45 9.25
N ALA A 137 7.48 -4.85 9.30
CA ALA A 137 8.15 -4.58 10.56
C ALA A 137 7.32 -3.72 11.55
N PRO A 138 6.59 -2.66 11.15
CA PRO A 138 5.77 -1.90 12.08
C PRO A 138 4.65 -2.74 12.72
N GLN A 139 3.93 -3.52 11.91
CA GLN A 139 2.85 -4.40 12.37
C GLN A 139 3.41 -5.49 13.29
N ALA A 140 4.50 -6.12 12.89
CA ALA A 140 5.17 -7.17 13.65
C ALA A 140 5.66 -6.66 15.01
N ALA A 141 6.22 -5.45 15.08
CA ALA A 141 6.63 -4.82 16.32
C ALA A 141 5.46 -4.63 17.28
N GLY A 142 4.33 -4.12 16.79
CA GLY A 142 3.12 -3.95 17.61
C GLY A 142 2.58 -5.27 18.14
N LEU A 143 2.50 -6.31 17.30
CA LEU A 143 2.08 -7.65 17.72
C LEU A 143 3.06 -8.24 18.74
N ALA A 144 4.37 -8.15 18.50
CA ALA A 144 5.40 -8.67 19.41
C ALA A 144 5.31 -8.03 20.80
N VAL A 145 5.13 -6.71 20.88
CA VAL A 145 4.96 -5.99 22.15
C VAL A 145 3.67 -6.43 22.84
N GLY A 146 2.55 -6.52 22.13
CA GLY A 146 1.28 -6.97 22.70
C GLY A 146 1.36 -8.39 23.26
N MET A 147 2.01 -9.30 22.56
CA MET A 147 2.28 -10.68 23.04
C MET A 147 3.20 -10.69 24.26
N ALA A 148 4.28 -9.91 24.25
CA ALA A 148 5.24 -9.85 25.36
C ALA A 148 4.62 -9.26 26.66
N LEU A 149 3.61 -8.40 26.53
CA LEU A 149 2.86 -7.81 27.65
C LEU A 149 1.62 -8.62 28.05
N ASP A 150 1.44 -9.79 27.47
CA ASP A 150 0.27 -10.66 27.68
C ASP A 150 -1.07 -9.94 27.47
N TRP A 151 -1.14 -9.09 26.45
CA TRP A 151 -2.38 -8.43 26.05
C TRP A 151 -3.30 -9.38 25.29
N SER A 152 -4.60 -9.05 25.22
CA SER A 152 -5.53 -9.79 24.37
C SER A 152 -5.12 -9.70 22.89
N VAL A 153 -5.59 -10.65 22.07
CA VAL A 153 -5.34 -10.67 20.63
C VAL A 153 -5.80 -9.36 19.99
N GLU A 154 -6.99 -8.88 20.36
CA GLU A 154 -7.53 -7.61 19.86
C GLU A 154 -6.65 -6.41 20.24
N ASN A 155 -6.23 -6.29 21.51
CA ASN A 155 -5.38 -5.18 21.93
C ASN A 155 -4.01 -5.21 21.25
N SER A 156 -3.43 -6.38 21.06
CA SER A 156 -2.18 -6.56 20.31
C SER A 156 -2.35 -6.16 18.83
N TYR A 157 -3.47 -6.52 18.21
CA TYR A 157 -3.82 -6.08 16.86
C TYR A 157 -4.02 -4.56 16.79
N ARG A 158 -4.73 -3.95 17.76
CA ARG A 158 -4.91 -2.49 17.82
C ARG A 158 -3.59 -1.77 18.00
N LEU A 159 -2.67 -2.32 18.80
CA LEU A 159 -1.32 -1.79 18.92
C LEU A 159 -0.55 -1.87 17.60
N ALA A 160 -0.63 -2.98 16.90
CA ALA A 160 0.00 -3.13 15.58
C ALA A 160 -0.54 -2.08 14.58
N ARG A 161 -1.84 -1.83 14.58
CA ARG A 161 -2.48 -0.77 13.79
C ARG A 161 -1.94 0.62 14.17
N ALA A 162 -1.89 0.94 15.46
CA ALA A 162 -1.41 2.23 15.95
C ALA A 162 0.08 2.46 15.65
N VAL A 163 0.93 1.43 15.82
CA VAL A 163 2.36 1.49 15.49
C VAL A 163 2.55 1.70 13.98
N THR A 164 1.80 0.98 13.15
CA THR A 164 1.84 1.15 11.69
C THR A 164 1.45 2.56 11.28
N LEU A 165 0.35 3.07 11.83
CA LEU A 165 -0.12 4.44 11.60
C LEU A 165 0.93 5.48 12.03
N LEU A 166 1.55 5.30 13.20
CA LEU A 166 2.63 6.18 13.68
C LEU A 166 3.80 6.21 12.69
N PHE A 167 4.25 5.05 12.22
CA PHE A 167 5.32 4.99 11.22
C PHE A 167 4.92 5.70 9.92
N CYS A 168 3.70 5.51 9.43
CA CYS A 168 3.20 6.24 8.27
C CYS A 168 3.27 7.76 8.47
N PHE A 169 2.82 8.26 9.62
CA PHE A 169 2.85 9.69 9.93
C PHE A 169 4.28 10.23 10.06
N VAL A 170 5.20 9.47 10.64
CA VAL A 170 6.63 9.85 10.69
C VAL A 170 7.22 9.94 9.29
N LEU A 171 6.93 8.98 8.39
CA LEU A 171 7.40 8.99 7.00
C LEU A 171 6.82 10.18 6.22
N LEU A 172 5.51 10.44 6.36
CA LEU A 172 4.84 11.57 5.70
C LEU A 172 5.37 12.91 6.20
N ALA A 173 5.58 13.05 7.52
CA ALA A 173 6.14 14.26 8.10
C ALA A 173 7.58 14.51 7.62
N ALA A 174 8.40 13.45 7.57
CA ALA A 174 9.77 13.52 7.03
C ALA A 174 9.76 13.90 5.54
N ALA A 175 8.88 13.31 4.75
CA ALA A 175 8.71 13.64 3.33
C ALA A 175 8.39 15.14 3.13
N CYS A 176 7.39 15.66 3.86
CA CYS A 176 6.98 17.07 3.76
C CYS A 176 8.03 18.06 4.28
N GLN A 177 8.94 17.62 5.18
CA GLN A 177 10.07 18.44 5.63
C GLN A 177 11.20 18.52 4.60
N LEU A 178 11.43 17.46 3.83
CA LEU A 178 12.49 17.38 2.82
C LEU A 178 12.12 18.12 1.54
N ALA A 179 10.88 17.92 1.07
CA ALA A 179 10.35 18.62 -0.09
C ALA A 179 8.86 18.90 0.13
N PRO A 180 8.38 20.12 -0.18
CA PRO A 180 6.96 20.43 -0.06
C PRO A 180 6.16 19.53 -1.00
N ALA A 181 5.21 18.77 -0.44
CA ALA A 181 4.31 17.98 -1.24
C ALA A 181 3.34 18.91 -2.00
N ASN A 182 3.08 18.58 -3.26
CA ASN A 182 2.15 19.35 -4.08
C ASN A 182 0.68 19.01 -3.76
N PRO A 183 -0.28 19.92 -4.10
CA PRO A 183 -1.68 19.71 -3.79
C PRO A 183 -2.28 18.43 -4.35
N LEU A 184 -1.93 18.01 -5.57
CA LEU A 184 -2.44 16.76 -6.16
C LEU A 184 -1.95 15.53 -5.41
N ALA A 185 -0.65 15.48 -5.07
CA ALA A 185 -0.10 14.37 -4.28
C ALA A 185 -0.77 14.28 -2.90
N LEU A 186 -0.96 15.42 -2.22
CA LEU A 186 -1.65 15.44 -0.92
C LEU A 186 -3.13 15.06 -1.05
N ALA A 187 -3.84 15.56 -2.06
CA ALA A 187 -5.24 15.18 -2.31
C ALA A 187 -5.36 13.66 -2.58
N THR A 188 -4.43 13.09 -3.34
CA THR A 188 -4.41 11.63 -3.60
C THR A 188 -4.23 10.83 -2.30
N LEU A 189 -3.38 11.29 -1.37
CA LEU A 189 -3.23 10.67 -0.05
C LEU A 189 -4.45 10.87 0.86
N LEU A 190 -5.23 11.89 0.61
CA LEU A 190 -6.46 12.20 1.33
C LEU A 190 -7.71 11.57 0.70
N LEU A 191 -7.61 10.82 -0.39
CA LEU A 191 -8.74 10.06 -0.93
C LEU A 191 -9.32 9.12 0.12
N PRO A 192 -10.64 8.88 0.15
CA PRO A 192 -11.26 7.94 1.09
C PRO A 192 -10.59 6.55 1.07
N MET A 193 -10.24 6.02 -0.12
CA MET A 193 -9.50 4.76 -0.24
C MET A 193 -8.11 4.86 0.38
N SER A 194 -7.35 5.92 0.12
CA SER A 194 -5.99 6.09 0.66
C SER A 194 -6.02 6.22 2.19
N LEU A 195 -6.98 6.98 2.73
CA LEU A 195 -7.19 7.09 4.17
C LEU A 195 -7.59 5.74 4.79
N PHE A 196 -8.52 5.02 4.18
CA PHE A 196 -8.94 3.71 4.65
C PHE A 196 -7.76 2.72 4.73
N GLN A 197 -6.89 2.71 3.72
CA GLN A 197 -5.67 1.90 3.73
C GLN A 197 -4.67 2.36 4.80
N LEU A 198 -4.56 3.67 5.03
CA LEU A 198 -3.70 4.23 6.07
C LEU A 198 -4.17 3.83 7.48
N LEU A 199 -5.48 3.74 7.69
CA LEU A 199 -6.11 3.37 8.97
C LEU A 199 -6.04 1.86 9.27
N SER A 200 -5.56 1.03 8.35
CA SER A 200 -5.49 -0.43 8.48
C SER A 200 -4.04 -0.90 8.61
N PRO A 201 -3.76 -1.99 9.36
CA PRO A 201 -2.42 -2.52 9.51
C PRO A 201 -2.01 -3.39 8.30
N THR A 202 -2.25 -2.86 7.09
CA THR A 202 -1.81 -3.44 5.83
C THR A 202 -0.55 -2.77 5.33
N LEU A 203 0.02 -3.28 4.25
CA LEU A 203 1.23 -2.68 3.70
C LEU A 203 0.95 -1.45 2.80
N ASP A 204 -0.31 -1.21 2.39
CA ASP A 204 -0.63 -0.15 1.42
C ASP A 204 -0.37 1.25 1.97
N GLY A 205 -0.87 1.57 3.17
CA GLY A 205 -0.61 2.86 3.82
C GLY A 205 0.88 3.11 4.05
N PHE A 206 1.60 2.06 4.51
CA PHE A 206 3.04 2.15 4.76
C PHE A 206 3.84 2.37 3.45
N THR A 207 3.57 1.57 2.40
CA THR A 207 4.28 1.71 1.12
C THR A 207 3.98 3.04 0.43
N THR A 208 2.75 3.55 0.53
CA THR A 208 2.40 4.87 -0.01
C THR A 208 3.13 5.99 0.73
N SER A 209 3.20 5.94 2.06
CA SER A 209 3.94 6.90 2.88
C SER A 209 5.45 6.87 2.59
N LEU A 210 6.02 5.66 2.48
CA LEU A 210 7.42 5.45 2.10
C LEU A 210 7.71 5.93 0.68
N GLY A 211 6.75 5.76 -0.24
CA GLY A 211 6.83 6.23 -1.62
C GLY A 211 6.92 7.75 -1.72
N LEU A 212 6.10 8.48 -0.95
CA LEU A 212 6.21 9.93 -0.88
C LEU A 212 7.58 10.35 -0.32
N LEU A 213 8.07 9.66 0.72
CA LEU A 213 9.41 9.94 1.27
C LEU A 213 10.51 9.69 0.23
N ALA A 214 10.45 8.60 -0.55
CA ALA A 214 11.41 8.32 -1.61
C ALA A 214 11.42 9.41 -2.67
N ILE A 215 10.25 9.88 -3.13
CA ILE A 215 10.13 10.99 -4.08
C ILE A 215 10.68 12.28 -3.47
N SER A 216 10.37 12.57 -2.20
CA SER A 216 10.87 13.76 -1.51
C SER A 216 12.39 13.74 -1.33
N LEU A 217 12.98 12.57 -1.03
CA LEU A 217 14.44 12.36 -0.98
C LEU A 217 15.08 12.56 -2.35
N PHE A 218 14.45 12.06 -3.42
CA PHE A 218 14.90 12.26 -4.79
C PHE A 218 14.91 13.75 -5.15
N LEU A 219 13.82 14.47 -4.92
CA LEU A 219 13.73 15.91 -5.19
C LEU A 219 14.74 16.70 -4.34
N TYR A 220 14.87 16.36 -3.06
CA TYR A 220 15.86 16.94 -2.15
C TYR A 220 17.28 16.72 -2.67
N ALA A 221 17.60 15.49 -3.13
CA ALA A 221 18.92 15.17 -3.68
C ALA A 221 19.26 15.96 -4.95
N LEU A 222 18.25 16.33 -5.76
CA LEU A 222 18.43 17.14 -6.97
C LEU A 222 18.47 18.65 -6.69
N ALA A 223 17.69 19.12 -5.71
CA ALA A 223 17.63 20.55 -5.34
C ALA A 223 18.85 20.98 -4.53
N ALA A 224 19.53 20.07 -3.84
CA ALA A 224 20.61 20.40 -2.95
C ALA A 224 21.83 20.89 -3.73
N ARG A 225 22.06 22.19 -3.68
CA ARG A 225 23.40 22.76 -3.60
C ARG A 225 24.17 22.20 -2.38
N ALA A 226 23.57 21.24 -1.69
CA ALA A 226 24.06 20.64 -0.47
C ALA A 226 25.23 19.75 -0.77
N VAL A 227 26.32 20.12 -0.13
CA VAL A 227 27.38 19.25 0.35
C VAL A 227 26.91 17.78 0.30
N ASP A 228 27.64 17.02 -0.47
CA ASP A 228 27.60 15.59 -0.72
C ASP A 228 27.09 14.75 0.49
N SER A 229 25.78 14.73 0.69
CA SER A 229 25.19 13.98 1.79
C SER A 229 24.92 12.55 1.33
N TRP A 230 25.90 11.65 1.56
CA TRP A 230 25.73 10.21 1.35
C TRP A 230 24.51 9.64 2.09
N ARG A 231 24.09 10.28 3.18
CA ARG A 231 22.93 9.89 3.99
C ARG A 231 21.62 10.00 3.20
N SER A 232 21.47 11.03 2.37
CA SER A 232 20.27 11.18 1.54
C SER A 232 20.22 10.14 0.43
N SER A 233 21.37 9.81 -0.18
CA SER A 233 21.44 8.75 -1.19
C SER A 233 21.18 7.37 -0.58
N LEU A 234 21.74 7.09 0.60
CA LEU A 234 21.46 5.85 1.32
C LEU A 234 19.99 5.74 1.72
N ALA A 235 19.40 6.81 2.26
CA ALA A 235 17.98 6.82 2.62
C ALA A 235 17.09 6.59 1.40
N LEU A 236 17.37 7.24 0.27
CA LEU A 236 16.66 6.99 -1.00
C LEU A 236 16.82 5.53 -1.43
N ALA A 237 18.04 4.99 -1.40
CA ALA A 237 18.34 3.61 -1.76
C ALA A 237 17.55 2.60 -0.91
N VAL A 238 17.51 2.78 0.40
CA VAL A 238 16.74 1.94 1.34
C VAL A 238 15.23 2.05 1.08
N CYS A 239 14.70 3.27 0.92
CA CYS A 239 13.28 3.46 0.62
C CYS A 239 12.89 2.77 -0.69
N VAL A 240 13.68 2.97 -1.75
CA VAL A 240 13.43 2.34 -3.06
C VAL A 240 13.53 0.82 -2.95
N PHE A 241 14.55 0.27 -2.26
CA PHE A 241 14.66 -1.18 -2.07
C PHE A 241 13.41 -1.78 -1.43
N ILE A 242 12.94 -1.22 -0.30
CA ILE A 242 11.76 -1.71 0.40
C ILE A 242 10.50 -1.61 -0.49
N LEU A 243 10.35 -0.51 -1.23
CA LEU A 243 9.21 -0.30 -2.13
C LEU A 243 9.17 -1.34 -3.26
N VAL A 244 10.27 -1.48 -3.99
CA VAL A 244 10.29 -2.32 -5.20
C VAL A 244 10.26 -3.82 -4.88
N THR A 245 10.79 -4.21 -3.71
CA THR A 245 10.70 -5.59 -3.21
C THR A 245 9.37 -5.93 -2.56
N SER A 246 8.54 -4.92 -2.27
CA SER A 246 7.20 -5.11 -1.70
C SER A 246 6.08 -4.88 -2.70
N ARG A 247 6.33 -4.13 -3.76
CA ARG A 247 5.36 -3.81 -4.82
C ARG A 247 6.06 -3.84 -6.18
N THR A 248 5.98 -4.95 -6.89
CA THR A 248 6.70 -5.17 -8.15
C THR A 248 6.38 -4.13 -9.24
N HIS A 249 5.15 -3.59 -9.23
CA HIS A 249 4.78 -2.50 -10.14
C HIS A 249 5.53 -1.18 -9.86
N LEU A 250 6.21 -1.06 -8.72
CA LEU A 250 7.07 0.09 -8.38
C LEU A 250 8.54 -0.12 -8.79
N LEU A 251 8.90 -1.21 -9.47
CA LEU A 251 10.27 -1.43 -10.00
C LEU A 251 10.85 -0.22 -10.76
N PRO A 252 10.06 0.56 -11.53
CA PRO A 252 10.59 1.75 -12.19
C PRO A 252 11.18 2.81 -11.25
N LEU A 253 10.85 2.80 -9.94
CA LEU A 253 11.49 3.67 -8.96
C LEU A 253 13.00 3.42 -8.82
N LEU A 254 13.52 2.26 -9.27
CA LEU A 254 14.95 2.01 -9.37
C LEU A 254 15.69 3.06 -10.22
N LEU A 255 15.01 3.69 -11.17
CA LEU A 255 15.59 4.74 -11.99
C LEU A 255 15.96 5.99 -11.17
N LEU A 256 15.31 6.25 -10.02
CA LEU A 256 15.55 7.46 -9.22
C LEU A 256 16.98 7.50 -8.63
N PRO A 257 17.49 6.47 -7.92
CA PRO A 257 18.88 6.50 -7.41
C PRO A 257 19.92 6.51 -8.55
N PHE A 258 19.68 5.85 -9.70
CA PHE A 258 20.58 5.94 -10.86
C PHE A 258 20.63 7.35 -11.42
N PHE A 259 19.49 8.02 -11.51
CA PHE A 259 19.43 9.40 -11.99
C PHE A 259 20.16 10.36 -11.05
N VAL A 260 20.02 10.19 -9.73
CA VAL A 260 20.78 10.97 -8.72
C VAL A 260 22.28 10.75 -8.90
N ALA A 261 22.73 9.49 -9.04
CA ALA A 261 24.13 9.14 -9.27
C ALA A 261 24.69 9.81 -10.55
N TRP A 262 23.94 9.74 -11.63
CA TRP A 262 24.28 10.38 -12.90
C TRP A 262 24.39 11.91 -12.77
N ARG A 263 23.41 12.54 -12.14
CA ARG A 263 23.40 14.01 -11.96
C ARG A 263 24.52 14.53 -11.06
N ARG A 264 24.86 13.76 -10.03
CA ARG A 264 25.95 14.09 -9.10
C ARG A 264 27.32 13.63 -9.57
N LYS A 265 27.41 12.86 -10.65
CA LYS A 265 28.63 12.21 -11.15
C LYS A 265 29.34 11.43 -10.02
N SER A 266 28.59 10.76 -9.16
CA SER A 266 29.07 10.10 -7.95
C SER A 266 29.15 8.59 -8.18
N ALA A 267 30.38 8.05 -8.22
CA ALA A 267 30.60 6.60 -8.30
C ALA A 267 29.97 5.85 -7.11
N ARG A 268 30.06 6.41 -5.89
CA ARG A 268 29.45 5.84 -4.69
C ARG A 268 27.93 5.70 -4.83
N ASP A 269 27.25 6.75 -5.29
CA ASP A 269 25.79 6.73 -5.47
C ASP A 269 25.40 5.73 -6.58
N LEU A 270 26.26 5.56 -7.61
CA LEU A 270 26.09 4.54 -8.65
C LEU A 270 26.22 3.11 -8.07
N TYR A 271 27.23 2.87 -7.21
CA TYR A 271 27.35 1.57 -6.54
C TYR A 271 26.15 1.28 -5.64
N LEU A 272 25.65 2.25 -4.88
CA LEU A 272 24.45 2.09 -4.06
C LEU A 272 23.23 1.75 -4.93
N ALA A 273 23.03 2.46 -6.03
CA ALA A 273 21.93 2.18 -6.97
C ALA A 273 22.05 0.77 -7.57
N GLY A 274 23.26 0.35 -7.93
CA GLY A 274 23.55 -0.99 -8.44
C GLY A 274 23.25 -2.09 -7.42
N ILE A 275 23.69 -1.92 -6.17
CA ILE A 275 23.40 -2.87 -5.08
C ILE A 275 21.89 -3.02 -4.87
N VAL A 276 21.16 -1.90 -4.84
CA VAL A 276 19.70 -1.90 -4.68
C VAL A 276 19.02 -2.61 -5.86
N ALA A 277 19.46 -2.33 -7.08
CA ALA A 277 18.88 -2.96 -8.27
C ALA A 277 19.12 -4.47 -8.28
N VAL A 278 20.36 -4.91 -8.04
CA VAL A 278 20.71 -6.34 -7.97
C VAL A 278 19.95 -7.03 -6.84
N GLY A 279 19.94 -6.45 -5.64
CA GLY A 279 19.23 -7.01 -4.50
C GLY A 279 17.71 -7.09 -4.72
N ALA A 280 17.10 -6.06 -5.34
CA ALA A 280 15.69 -6.05 -5.66
C ALA A 280 15.32 -7.11 -6.72
N LEU A 281 16.11 -7.20 -7.79
CA LEU A 281 15.89 -8.22 -8.83
C LEU A 281 16.09 -9.63 -8.28
N ALA A 282 17.13 -9.84 -7.46
CA ALA A 282 17.36 -11.12 -6.79
C ALA A 282 16.16 -11.52 -5.91
N TRP A 283 15.61 -10.58 -5.14
CA TRP A 283 14.39 -10.83 -4.35
C TRP A 283 13.19 -11.18 -5.21
N VAL A 284 12.93 -10.41 -6.28
CA VAL A 284 11.79 -10.66 -7.18
C VAL A 284 11.91 -12.03 -7.83
N MET A 285 13.09 -12.40 -8.32
CA MET A 285 13.33 -13.71 -8.92
C MET A 285 13.16 -14.84 -7.89
N PHE A 286 13.69 -14.67 -6.68
CA PHE A 286 13.50 -15.62 -5.59
C PHE A 286 12.01 -15.78 -5.28
N ALA A 287 11.28 -14.68 -5.09
CA ALA A 287 9.86 -14.70 -4.75
C ALA A 287 8.99 -15.35 -5.85
N LEU A 288 9.26 -15.05 -7.11
CA LEU A 288 8.58 -15.68 -8.26
C LEU A 288 8.83 -17.19 -8.33
N HIS A 289 10.02 -17.65 -7.94
CA HIS A 289 10.37 -19.06 -7.97
C HIS A 289 9.84 -19.82 -6.74
N SER A 290 9.86 -19.20 -5.56
CA SER A 290 9.50 -19.84 -4.29
C SER A 290 8.01 -19.79 -3.95
N THR A 291 7.23 -18.91 -4.63
CA THR A 291 5.80 -18.72 -4.34
C THR A 291 4.95 -19.56 -5.28
N THR A 292 4.24 -20.53 -4.72
CA THR A 292 3.21 -21.34 -5.40
C THR A 292 1.84 -20.97 -4.84
N ASP A 293 0.85 -20.73 -5.71
CA ASP A 293 -0.53 -20.44 -5.33
C ASP A 293 -1.44 -21.42 -6.06
N THR A 294 -1.94 -22.44 -5.33
CA THR A 294 -2.80 -23.50 -5.89
C THR A 294 -4.25 -23.07 -6.05
N LEU A 295 -4.64 -21.90 -5.52
CA LEU A 295 -5.99 -21.35 -5.71
C LEU A 295 -6.24 -20.84 -7.12
N LEU A 296 -5.16 -20.57 -7.88
CA LEU A 296 -5.28 -20.11 -9.26
C LEU A 296 -5.18 -21.30 -10.22
N VAL A 297 -6.29 -21.56 -10.90
CA VAL A 297 -6.32 -22.58 -11.95
C VAL A 297 -5.66 -22.03 -13.21
N ARG A 298 -4.42 -22.46 -13.47
CA ARG A 298 -3.64 -22.07 -14.64
C ARG A 298 -2.85 -23.25 -15.18
N SER A 299 -2.77 -23.33 -16.52
CA SER A 299 -1.92 -24.31 -17.20
C SER A 299 -0.45 -23.86 -17.31
N GLN A 300 -0.19 -22.57 -17.11
CA GLN A 300 1.13 -21.94 -17.24
C GLN A 300 1.57 -21.28 -15.95
N SER A 301 2.87 -21.37 -15.65
CA SER A 301 3.47 -20.66 -14.51
C SER A 301 3.55 -19.14 -14.77
N SER A 302 3.66 -18.34 -13.71
CA SER A 302 3.84 -16.88 -13.84
C SER A 302 5.09 -16.51 -14.65
N SER A 303 6.16 -17.31 -14.55
CA SER A 303 7.38 -17.09 -15.34
C SER A 303 7.18 -17.38 -16.84
N GLN A 304 6.41 -18.41 -17.19
CA GLN A 304 6.06 -18.71 -18.59
C GLN A 304 5.17 -17.62 -19.18
N LEU A 305 4.18 -17.14 -18.42
CA LEU A 305 3.32 -16.04 -18.85
C LEU A 305 4.12 -14.74 -19.02
N LEU A 306 5.03 -14.43 -18.09
CA LEU A 306 5.91 -13.27 -18.22
C LEU A 306 6.78 -13.35 -19.48
N SER A 307 7.39 -14.51 -19.75
CA SER A 307 8.17 -14.75 -20.97
C SER A 307 7.31 -14.61 -22.23
N HIS A 308 6.09 -15.16 -22.21
CA HIS A 308 5.15 -15.04 -23.33
C HIS A 308 4.85 -13.58 -23.69
N TYR A 309 4.43 -12.77 -22.70
CA TYR A 309 4.09 -11.36 -22.95
C TYR A 309 5.31 -10.48 -23.22
N ALA A 310 6.48 -10.84 -22.72
CA ALA A 310 7.73 -10.16 -23.06
C ALA A 310 8.12 -10.39 -24.53
N MET A 311 7.90 -11.59 -25.06
CA MET A 311 8.14 -11.92 -26.47
C MET A 311 7.01 -11.46 -27.41
N HIS A 312 5.80 -11.28 -26.89
CA HIS A 312 4.63 -10.85 -27.64
C HIS A 312 4.01 -9.58 -27.05
N PRO A 313 4.72 -8.43 -27.06
CA PRO A 313 4.25 -7.19 -26.43
C PRO A 313 2.90 -6.70 -26.99
N GLN A 314 2.64 -6.95 -28.27
CA GLN A 314 1.35 -6.61 -28.88
C GLN A 314 0.18 -7.35 -28.20
N ALA A 315 0.35 -8.61 -27.81
CA ALA A 315 -0.66 -9.38 -27.10
C ALA A 315 -0.95 -8.75 -25.71
N PHE A 316 0.08 -8.29 -25.02
CA PHE A 316 -0.08 -7.56 -23.76
C PHE A 316 -0.86 -6.24 -23.97
N PHE A 317 -0.47 -5.41 -24.94
CA PHE A 317 -1.18 -4.15 -25.21
C PHE A 317 -2.63 -4.36 -25.63
N ASN A 318 -2.92 -5.38 -26.43
CA ASN A 318 -4.29 -5.74 -26.81
C ASN A 318 -5.12 -6.14 -25.57
N MET A 319 -4.54 -6.89 -24.64
CA MET A 319 -5.20 -7.30 -23.40
C MET A 319 -5.46 -6.09 -22.49
N VAL A 320 -4.48 -5.20 -22.34
CA VAL A 320 -4.67 -3.93 -21.58
C VAL A 320 -5.78 -3.10 -22.21
N TRP A 321 -5.75 -2.95 -23.55
CA TRP A 321 -6.78 -2.19 -24.26
C TRP A 321 -8.17 -2.78 -24.07
N ALA A 322 -8.34 -4.09 -24.26
CA ALA A 322 -9.62 -4.76 -24.02
C ALA A 322 -10.13 -4.53 -22.59
N THR A 323 -9.22 -4.56 -21.60
CA THR A 323 -9.56 -4.37 -20.20
C THR A 323 -10.01 -2.92 -19.91
N VAL A 324 -9.24 -1.92 -20.34
CA VAL A 324 -9.55 -0.52 -20.03
C VAL A 324 -10.70 0.05 -20.87
N SER A 325 -10.98 -0.56 -22.04
CA SER A 325 -12.10 -0.21 -22.90
C SER A 325 -13.43 -0.83 -22.44
N ASN A 326 -13.40 -1.79 -21.51
CA ASN A 326 -14.62 -2.34 -20.94
C ASN A 326 -15.24 -1.31 -19.96
N PRO A 327 -16.48 -0.82 -20.19
CA PRO A 327 -17.07 0.25 -19.40
C PRO A 327 -17.26 -0.11 -17.91
N GLU A 328 -17.58 -1.37 -17.61
CA GLU A 328 -17.78 -1.84 -16.23
C GLU A 328 -16.45 -1.83 -15.47
N VAL A 329 -15.39 -2.34 -16.10
CA VAL A 329 -14.04 -2.37 -15.53
C VAL A 329 -13.50 -0.95 -15.35
N ALA A 330 -13.68 -0.07 -16.34
CA ALA A 330 -13.27 1.33 -16.26
C ALA A 330 -14.00 2.07 -15.12
N ASN A 331 -15.30 1.86 -14.98
CA ASN A 331 -16.09 2.43 -13.88
C ASN A 331 -15.61 1.89 -12.51
N PHE A 332 -15.35 0.59 -12.41
CA PHE A 332 -14.81 0.00 -11.19
C PHE A 332 -13.44 0.60 -10.83
N TYR A 333 -12.53 0.82 -11.80
CA TYR A 333 -11.24 1.44 -11.52
C TYR A 333 -11.40 2.86 -11.01
N GLN A 334 -12.28 3.66 -11.63
CA GLN A 334 -12.55 5.03 -11.20
C GLN A 334 -13.14 5.09 -9.80
N GLN A 335 -14.13 4.27 -9.50
CA GLN A 335 -14.76 4.23 -8.19
C GLN A 335 -13.81 3.68 -7.12
N SER A 336 -13.10 2.60 -7.38
CA SER A 336 -12.17 2.00 -6.43
C SER A 336 -10.90 2.84 -6.20
N PHE A 337 -10.56 3.75 -7.12
CA PHE A 337 -9.50 4.74 -6.91
C PHE A 337 -9.93 5.80 -5.89
N ILE A 338 -11.16 6.31 -6.00
CA ILE A 338 -11.71 7.28 -5.05
C ILE A 338 -12.00 6.60 -3.71
N GLY A 339 -12.80 5.50 -3.75
CA GLY A 339 -13.15 4.74 -2.56
C GLY A 339 -14.28 3.73 -2.82
N ILE A 340 -13.92 2.47 -2.91
CA ILE A 340 -14.80 1.35 -2.59
C ILE A 340 -14.13 0.69 -1.39
N LEU A 341 -14.66 0.98 -0.20
CA LEU A 341 -14.05 0.58 1.07
C LEU A 341 -14.35 -0.91 1.39
N GLY A 342 -13.98 -1.34 2.59
CA GLY A 342 -14.14 -2.73 2.96
C GLY A 342 -13.27 -3.64 2.08
N TRP A 343 -13.76 -4.82 1.80
CA TRP A 343 -13.14 -5.73 0.82
C TRP A 343 -13.59 -5.42 -0.61
N LEU A 344 -13.68 -4.14 -0.97
CA LEU A 344 -14.25 -3.61 -2.21
C LEU A 344 -15.77 -3.88 -2.31
N ASP A 345 -16.45 -3.92 -1.17
CA ASP A 345 -17.86 -4.20 -1.02
C ASP A 345 -18.68 -3.00 -0.48
N THR A 346 -17.99 -1.91 -0.14
CA THR A 346 -18.58 -0.75 0.52
C THR A 346 -18.33 0.51 -0.30
N ALA A 347 -19.23 0.81 -1.25
CA ALA A 347 -19.16 2.01 -2.06
C ALA A 347 -19.49 3.27 -1.25
N LEU A 348 -18.92 4.41 -1.63
CA LEU A 348 -19.31 5.70 -1.10
C LEU A 348 -20.72 6.10 -1.61
N PRO A 349 -21.45 6.98 -0.92
CA PRO A 349 -22.63 7.61 -1.51
C PRO A 349 -22.30 8.28 -2.85
N SER A 350 -23.09 8.04 -3.88
CA SER A 350 -22.80 8.35 -5.29
C SER A 350 -22.39 9.81 -5.55
N ILE A 351 -22.93 10.75 -4.77
CA ILE A 351 -22.64 12.18 -4.89
C ILE A 351 -21.15 12.51 -4.64
N PHE A 352 -20.44 11.72 -3.83
CA PHE A 352 -19.04 12.02 -3.50
C PHE A 352 -18.07 11.70 -4.64
N TYR A 353 -18.40 10.75 -5.53
CA TYR A 353 -17.49 10.44 -6.65
C TYR A 353 -17.22 11.65 -7.56
N PRO A 354 -18.24 12.31 -8.15
CA PRO A 354 -18.00 13.48 -9.00
C PRO A 354 -17.38 14.64 -8.22
N LEU A 355 -17.75 14.86 -6.94
CA LEU A 355 -17.18 15.93 -6.13
C LEU A 355 -15.69 15.70 -5.87
N LEU A 356 -15.27 14.48 -5.56
CA LEU A 356 -13.87 14.15 -5.32
C LEU A 356 -13.04 14.16 -6.61
N TRP A 357 -13.61 13.71 -7.74
CA TRP A 357 -12.96 13.87 -9.05
C TRP A 357 -12.76 15.35 -9.42
N LEU A 358 -13.77 16.19 -9.22
CA LEU A 358 -13.66 17.64 -9.43
C LEU A 358 -12.57 18.24 -8.52
N GLY A 359 -12.57 17.88 -7.24
CA GLY A 359 -11.56 18.32 -6.27
C GLY A 359 -10.14 17.92 -6.66
N LEU A 360 -9.94 16.66 -7.12
CA LEU A 360 -8.66 16.20 -7.66
C LEU A 360 -8.23 17.03 -8.88
N GLY A 361 -9.16 17.32 -9.80
CA GLY A 361 -8.91 18.19 -10.95
C GLY A 361 -8.45 19.58 -10.54
N VAL A 362 -9.13 20.20 -9.56
CA VAL A 362 -8.71 21.50 -9.00
C VAL A 362 -7.32 21.40 -8.36
N CYS A 363 -7.05 20.36 -7.54
CA CYS A 363 -5.74 20.15 -6.95
C CYS A 363 -4.65 19.91 -8.02
N ALA A 364 -4.97 19.23 -9.12
CA ALA A 364 -4.06 19.07 -10.25
C ALA A 364 -3.74 20.40 -10.90
N LEU A 365 -4.73 21.24 -11.19
CA LEU A 365 -4.55 22.57 -11.79
C LEU A 365 -3.67 23.47 -10.93
N VAL A 366 -3.92 23.54 -9.62
CA VAL A 366 -3.08 24.34 -8.71
C VAL A 366 -1.72 23.69 -8.42
N SER A 367 -1.48 22.46 -8.85
CA SER A 367 -0.15 21.83 -8.79
C SER A 367 0.76 22.19 -9.96
N VAL A 368 0.21 22.76 -11.05
CA VAL A 368 0.98 23.03 -12.27
C VAL A 368 1.99 24.15 -12.03
N SER A 369 3.24 23.90 -12.38
CA SER A 369 4.28 24.92 -12.45
C SER A 369 5.09 24.77 -13.75
N LEU A 370 5.56 25.89 -14.29
CA LEU A 370 6.42 25.87 -15.48
C LEU A 370 7.82 25.36 -15.12
N PRO A 371 8.47 24.55 -15.98
CA PRO A 371 9.84 24.11 -15.78
C PRO A 371 10.80 25.30 -15.66
N ALA A 372 11.69 25.22 -14.67
CA ALA A 372 12.62 26.32 -14.36
C ALA A 372 13.98 26.16 -15.04
N SER A 373 14.34 24.94 -15.43
CA SER A 373 15.65 24.61 -15.96
C SER A 373 15.60 23.27 -16.72
N ALA A 374 16.64 22.98 -17.49
CA ALA A 374 16.83 21.67 -18.12
C ALA A 374 16.89 20.53 -17.08
N ALA A 375 17.43 20.81 -15.88
CA ALA A 375 17.46 19.84 -14.78
C ALA A 375 16.06 19.52 -14.25
N ASP A 376 15.21 20.52 -14.13
CA ASP A 376 13.80 20.36 -13.74
C ASP A 376 13.04 19.56 -14.81
N TRP A 377 13.23 19.89 -16.08
CA TRP A 377 12.62 19.18 -17.19
C TRP A 377 13.00 17.71 -17.23
N SER A 378 14.31 17.39 -17.08
CA SER A 378 14.77 16.00 -17.08
C SER A 378 14.24 15.19 -15.87
N ALA A 379 14.11 15.80 -14.70
CA ALA A 379 13.51 15.18 -13.54
C ALA A 379 12.02 14.88 -13.76
N ARG A 380 11.26 15.81 -14.37
CA ARG A 380 9.84 15.61 -14.72
C ARG A 380 9.67 14.46 -15.73
N CYS A 381 10.49 14.44 -16.78
CA CYS A 381 10.47 13.35 -17.76
C CYS A 381 10.75 11.99 -17.10
N LEU A 382 11.71 11.91 -16.18
CA LEU A 382 11.99 10.69 -15.45
C LEU A 382 10.80 10.25 -14.58
N LEU A 383 10.21 11.18 -13.82
CA LEU A 383 9.05 10.89 -12.98
C LEU A 383 7.84 10.45 -13.82
N LEU A 384 7.62 11.07 -14.99
CA LEU A 384 6.57 10.67 -15.93
C LEU A 384 6.83 9.24 -16.46
N LEU A 385 8.07 8.96 -16.91
CA LEU A 385 8.46 7.64 -17.37
C LEU A 385 8.23 6.59 -16.25
N THR A 386 8.65 6.91 -15.02
CA THR A 386 8.46 6.06 -13.85
C THR A 386 6.97 5.80 -13.58
N ALA A 387 6.13 6.83 -13.64
CA ALA A 387 4.69 6.69 -13.44
C ALA A 387 4.04 5.81 -14.53
N MET A 388 4.34 6.07 -15.80
CA MET A 388 3.77 5.31 -16.93
C MET A 388 4.23 3.84 -16.91
N ALA A 389 5.52 3.61 -16.64
CA ALA A 389 6.05 2.24 -16.49
C ALA A 389 5.41 1.52 -15.29
N SER A 390 5.19 2.21 -14.16
CA SER A 390 4.47 1.63 -13.02
C SER A 390 3.04 1.26 -13.36
N ILE A 391 2.31 2.09 -14.13
CA ILE A 391 0.97 1.76 -14.62
C ILE A 391 1.01 0.51 -15.50
N GLY A 392 1.93 0.41 -16.45
CA GLY A 392 2.10 -0.78 -17.28
C GLY A 392 2.39 -2.04 -16.46
N LEU A 393 3.24 -1.91 -15.43
CA LEU A 393 3.58 -3.03 -14.53
C LEU A 393 2.42 -3.42 -13.59
N ILE A 394 1.49 -2.53 -13.25
CA ILE A 394 0.25 -2.91 -12.54
C ILE A 394 -0.50 -3.93 -13.37
N PHE A 395 -0.78 -3.64 -14.65
CA PHE A 395 -1.49 -4.55 -15.52
C PHE A 395 -0.69 -5.85 -15.77
N LEU A 396 0.61 -5.74 -16.06
CA LEU A 396 1.45 -6.93 -16.31
C LEU A 396 1.51 -7.84 -15.08
N SER A 397 1.72 -7.30 -13.89
CA SER A 397 1.79 -8.11 -12.67
C SER A 397 0.47 -8.84 -12.41
N GLN A 398 -0.68 -8.17 -12.53
CA GLN A 398 -1.98 -8.81 -12.34
C GLN A 398 -2.27 -9.87 -13.42
N LEU A 399 -1.89 -9.59 -14.67
CA LEU A 399 -2.04 -10.54 -15.76
C LEU A 399 -1.25 -11.84 -15.52
N VAL A 400 -0.01 -11.75 -15.01
CA VAL A 400 0.85 -12.91 -14.83
C VAL A 400 0.74 -13.58 -13.46
N THR A 401 0.24 -12.90 -12.43
CA THR A 401 0.18 -13.47 -11.06
C THR A 401 -1.23 -13.71 -10.55
N TRP A 402 -2.25 -13.05 -11.09
CA TRP A 402 -3.62 -13.09 -10.56
C TRP A 402 -4.65 -13.60 -11.57
N THR A 403 -4.54 -13.21 -12.83
CA THR A 403 -5.54 -13.52 -13.85
C THR A 403 -5.55 -15.00 -14.21
N ALA A 404 -6.74 -15.62 -14.25
CA ALA A 404 -6.91 -16.98 -14.78
C ALA A 404 -6.65 -17.01 -16.29
N HIS A 405 -6.05 -18.10 -16.80
CA HIS A 405 -5.76 -18.25 -18.22
C HIS A 405 -6.44 -19.49 -18.80
N PRO A 406 -6.97 -19.42 -20.05
CA PRO A 406 -6.93 -18.30 -21.00
C PRO A 406 -7.79 -17.12 -20.56
N ALA A 407 -7.28 -15.87 -20.73
CA ALA A 407 -7.91 -14.66 -20.27
C ALA A 407 -8.50 -13.84 -21.42
N SER A 408 -9.64 -13.19 -21.19
CA SER A 408 -10.22 -12.17 -22.07
C SER A 408 -9.98 -10.75 -21.56
N LEU A 409 -9.87 -10.59 -20.25
CA LEU A 409 -9.62 -9.32 -19.53
C LEU A 409 -8.60 -9.58 -18.44
N ILE A 410 -7.90 -8.51 -18.00
CA ILE A 410 -6.99 -8.57 -16.86
C ILE A 410 -7.80 -8.43 -15.57
N GLU A 411 -7.76 -9.46 -14.74
CA GLU A 411 -8.46 -9.49 -13.46
C GLU A 411 -7.56 -8.96 -12.32
N GLY A 412 -8.17 -8.60 -11.17
CA GLY A 412 -7.48 -8.23 -9.93
C GLY A 412 -6.89 -6.82 -9.89
N VAL A 413 -6.94 -6.04 -10.97
CA VAL A 413 -6.53 -4.64 -10.94
C VAL A 413 -7.54 -3.83 -10.13
N GLN A 414 -7.03 -3.00 -9.22
CA GLN A 414 -7.83 -2.17 -8.33
C GLN A 414 -7.36 -0.72 -8.38
N GLY A 415 -8.29 0.22 -8.20
CA GLY A 415 -7.99 1.65 -8.26
C GLY A 415 -6.89 2.09 -7.28
N ARG A 416 -6.82 1.48 -6.09
CA ARG A 416 -5.78 1.77 -5.09
C ARG A 416 -4.34 1.59 -5.59
N TYR A 417 -4.11 0.76 -6.59
CA TYR A 417 -2.76 0.56 -7.15
C TYR A 417 -2.25 1.78 -7.92
N PHE A 418 -3.16 2.64 -8.39
CA PHE A 418 -2.82 3.87 -9.12
C PHE A 418 -2.46 5.05 -8.21
N VAL A 419 -2.57 4.92 -6.87
CA VAL A 419 -2.25 5.99 -5.92
C VAL A 419 -0.81 6.48 -6.11
N MET A 420 0.18 5.58 -6.12
CA MET A 420 1.59 5.96 -6.31
C MET A 420 1.88 6.55 -7.70
N PRO A 421 1.42 5.98 -8.83
CA PRO A 421 1.50 6.64 -10.13
C PRO A 421 0.93 8.07 -10.13
N VAL A 422 -0.22 8.32 -9.49
CA VAL A 422 -0.82 9.67 -9.43
C VAL A 422 0.00 10.61 -8.54
N VAL A 423 0.57 10.13 -7.42
CA VAL A 423 1.52 10.90 -6.61
C VAL A 423 2.75 11.31 -7.44
N LEU A 424 3.31 10.40 -8.24
CA LEU A 424 4.41 10.72 -9.18
C LEU A 424 3.97 11.77 -10.20
N LEU A 425 2.79 11.64 -10.81
CA LEU A 425 2.23 12.63 -11.76
C LEU A 425 2.05 14.00 -11.11
N GLY A 426 1.65 14.06 -9.84
CA GLY A 426 1.60 15.31 -9.08
C GLY A 426 2.98 16.01 -9.08
N HIS A 427 4.05 15.27 -8.87
CA HIS A 427 5.41 15.82 -8.89
C HIS A 427 5.92 16.14 -10.32
N VAL A 428 5.41 15.45 -11.33
CA VAL A 428 5.62 15.85 -12.74
C VAL A 428 5.02 17.26 -12.98
N LEU A 429 3.83 17.54 -12.47
CA LEU A 429 3.17 18.83 -12.63
C LEU A 429 3.91 19.95 -11.89
N SER A 430 4.40 19.70 -10.67
CA SER A 430 5.05 20.73 -9.85
C SER A 430 6.56 20.85 -10.07
N GLY A 431 7.24 19.79 -10.51
CA GLY A 431 8.68 19.75 -10.74
C GLY A 431 9.53 20.00 -9.48
N LEU A 432 10.76 20.50 -9.70
CA LEU A 432 11.65 20.95 -8.64
C LEU A 432 11.09 22.24 -8.05
N ALA A 433 10.70 22.19 -6.77
CA ALA A 433 9.94 23.23 -6.11
C ALA A 433 10.55 24.64 -6.21
N LYS A 434 9.76 25.57 -6.74
CA LYS A 434 9.95 27.02 -6.52
C LYS A 434 9.13 27.42 -5.29
N THR A 435 9.57 28.49 -4.61
CA THR A 435 8.74 29.13 -3.58
C THR A 435 7.46 29.65 -4.23
N PRO A 436 6.28 29.11 -3.91
CA PRO A 436 5.04 29.55 -4.53
C PRO A 436 4.72 30.99 -4.09
N THR A 437 4.01 31.73 -4.93
CA THR A 437 3.48 33.05 -4.53
C THR A 437 2.48 32.89 -3.38
N ARG A 438 2.29 33.97 -2.59
CA ARG A 438 1.32 33.93 -1.46
C ARG A 438 -0.11 33.61 -1.95
N LEU A 439 -0.51 34.13 -3.12
CA LEU A 439 -1.81 33.81 -3.69
C LEU A 439 -1.93 32.35 -4.04
N HIS A 440 -0.93 31.80 -4.75
CA HIS A 440 -0.90 30.37 -5.11
C HIS A 440 -0.96 29.47 -3.88
N SER A 441 -0.20 29.77 -2.83
CA SER A 441 -0.23 29.01 -1.57
C SER A 441 -1.60 29.05 -0.89
N ARG A 442 -2.30 30.19 -0.94
CA ARG A 442 -3.66 30.33 -0.39
C ARG A 442 -4.67 29.50 -1.20
N LEU A 443 -4.62 29.60 -2.54
CA LEU A 443 -5.51 28.82 -3.41
C LEU A 443 -5.29 27.31 -3.25
N ALA A 444 -4.05 26.87 -3.21
CA ALA A 444 -3.69 25.48 -2.95
C ALA A 444 -4.18 25.01 -1.57
N GLY A 445 -4.03 25.85 -0.54
CA GLY A 445 -4.54 25.57 0.80
C GLY A 445 -6.06 25.43 0.85
N LEU A 446 -6.80 26.36 0.20
CA LEU A 446 -8.27 26.30 0.13
C LEU A 446 -8.75 25.06 -0.64
N ALA A 447 -8.15 24.77 -1.80
CA ALA A 447 -8.50 23.61 -2.60
C ALA A 447 -8.28 22.31 -1.82
N LEU A 448 -7.12 22.17 -1.16
CA LEU A 448 -6.79 21.00 -0.37
C LEU A 448 -7.68 20.85 0.88
N SER A 449 -8.00 21.96 1.57
CA SER A 449 -8.88 21.93 2.74
C SER A 449 -10.31 21.52 2.36
N GLY A 450 -10.84 22.06 1.26
CA GLY A 450 -12.16 21.68 0.75
C GLY A 450 -12.19 20.20 0.32
N PHE A 451 -11.14 19.75 -0.36
CA PHE A 451 -10.99 18.35 -0.73
C PHE A 451 -10.93 17.41 0.51
N ALA A 452 -10.12 17.78 1.50
CA ALA A 452 -9.98 17.02 2.73
C ALA A 452 -11.31 16.90 3.49
N LEU A 453 -12.05 18.01 3.59
CA LEU A 453 -13.37 18.02 4.24
C LEU A 453 -14.35 17.09 3.50
N CYS A 454 -14.44 17.19 2.18
CA CYS A 454 -15.29 16.33 1.36
C CYS A 454 -14.92 14.86 1.54
N SER A 455 -13.63 14.54 1.48
CA SER A 455 -13.12 13.18 1.62
C SER A 455 -13.38 12.58 3.01
N LEU A 456 -13.08 13.33 4.07
CA LEU A 456 -13.33 12.89 5.45
C LEU A 456 -14.81 12.71 5.73
N THR A 457 -15.67 13.59 5.19
CA THR A 457 -17.14 13.44 5.30
C THR A 457 -17.60 12.15 4.60
N ALA A 458 -17.15 11.93 3.36
CA ALA A 458 -17.48 10.72 2.61
C ALA A 458 -17.03 9.45 3.34
N LEU A 459 -15.79 9.43 3.83
CA LEU A 459 -15.22 8.30 4.58
C LEU A 459 -16.03 8.03 5.86
N SER A 460 -16.24 9.06 6.70
CA SER A 460 -16.93 8.91 7.98
C SER A 460 -18.39 8.48 7.81
N MET A 461 -19.13 9.09 6.89
CA MET A 461 -20.51 8.69 6.58
C MET A 461 -20.60 7.23 6.14
N THR A 462 -19.67 6.80 5.26
CA THR A 462 -19.64 5.44 4.76
C THR A 462 -19.31 4.43 5.85
N LEU A 463 -18.30 4.71 6.68
CA LEU A 463 -17.91 3.81 7.78
C LEU A 463 -19.02 3.70 8.84
N LEU A 464 -19.63 4.82 9.22
CA LEU A 464 -20.73 4.81 10.19
C LEU A 464 -21.93 4.03 9.65
N SER A 465 -22.36 4.27 8.41
CA SER A 465 -23.49 3.55 7.84
C SER A 465 -23.21 2.06 7.63
N ARG A 466 -21.93 1.67 7.37
CA ARG A 466 -21.55 0.30 7.08
C ARG A 466 -21.35 -0.54 8.34
N TYR A 467 -20.77 0.02 9.39
CA TYR A 467 -20.29 -0.76 10.53
C TYR A 467 -20.97 -0.41 11.86
N HIS A 468 -21.63 0.73 11.95
CA HIS A 468 -22.27 1.25 13.15
C HIS A 468 -23.73 1.62 12.90
#